data_cfddbcd667b7d213352ec23c834d9f69
#
_entry.id   cfddbcd667b7d213352ec23c834d9f69
#
_cell.length_a   1.000
_cell.length_b   1.000
_cell.length_c   1.000
_cell.angle_alpha   90.00
_cell.angle_beta   90.00
_cell.angle_gamma   90.00
#
_symmetry.space_group_name_H-M   'P 1'
#
loop_
_entity.id
_entity.type
_entity.pdbx_description
1 polymer ?
#
loop_
_entity_poly.entity_id
_entity_poly.type
_entity_poly.pdbx_seq_one_letter_code
_entity_poly.pdbx_strand_id
1 'polypeptide(L)'
;MKLTLKDKINLMRAIEDCPIENQRQLAEVINLSLGKTNFMLRSLIKVGLVKLSNFKDSDNKFGYTYILTPKVISEKLRITSEFLQKKELEYSLLQKEIKILKAELEK
;
A
#
# COMPACT_ATOMS: atom_id res chain seq x y z
N MET A 1 -1.24 -7.69 -14.35
CA MET A 1 -1.48 -6.50 -13.53
C MET A 1 -0.23 -6.18 -12.73
N LYS A 2 0.27 -4.97 -12.86
CA LYS A 2 1.54 -4.59 -12.23
C LYS A 2 1.27 -3.83 -10.94
N LEU A 3 1.82 -4.32 -9.83
CA LEU A 3 1.69 -3.68 -8.52
C LEU A 3 2.89 -2.80 -8.22
N THR A 4 2.65 -1.56 -7.83
CA THR A 4 3.71 -0.65 -7.44
C THR A 4 3.97 -0.78 -5.94
N LEU A 5 5.15 -0.35 -5.50
CA LEU A 5 5.47 -0.28 -4.07
C LEU A 5 4.50 0.63 -3.33
N LYS A 6 4.10 1.75 -3.97
CA LYS A 6 3.13 2.68 -3.41
C LYS A 6 1.80 2.00 -3.14
N ASP A 7 1.30 1.20 -4.10
CA ASP A 7 0.04 0.46 -3.95
C ASP A 7 0.10 -0.49 -2.76
N LYS A 8 1.20 -1.23 -2.62
CA LYS A 8 1.39 -2.17 -1.50
C LYS A 8 1.44 -1.46 -0.15
N ILE A 9 2.15 -0.34 -0.07
CA ILE A 9 2.25 0.45 1.16
C ILE A 9 0.88 1.00 1.55
N ASN A 10 0.14 1.55 0.59
CA ASN A 10 -1.19 2.11 0.84
C ASN A 10 -2.16 1.03 1.31
N LEU A 11 -2.11 -0.16 0.71
CA LEU A 11 -2.95 -1.28 1.12
C LEU A 11 -2.65 -1.70 2.56
N MET A 12 -1.37 -1.86 2.89
CA MET A 12 -0.98 -2.28 4.23
C MET A 12 -1.36 -1.24 5.29
N ARG A 13 -1.22 0.05 4.98
CA ARG A 13 -1.66 1.12 5.87
C ARG A 13 -3.16 1.10 6.11
N ALA A 14 -3.94 0.91 5.05
CA ALA A 14 -5.39 0.87 5.15
C ALA A 14 -5.84 -0.27 6.06
N ILE A 15 -5.22 -1.45 5.93
CA ILE A 15 -5.55 -2.61 6.76
C ILE A 15 -5.12 -2.38 8.22
N GLU A 16 -3.96 -1.74 8.41
CA GLU A 16 -3.43 -1.46 9.76
C GLU A 16 -4.27 -0.43 10.51
N ASP A 17 -4.71 0.63 9.81
CA ASP A 17 -5.39 1.76 10.44
C ASP A 17 -6.86 1.50 10.78
N CYS A 18 -7.55 0.69 10.00
CA CYS A 18 -8.98 0.43 10.18
C CYS A 18 -9.32 -1.02 9.90
N PRO A 19 -10.29 -1.59 10.63
CA PRO A 19 -10.84 -2.88 10.25
C PRO A 19 -11.50 -2.78 8.87
N ILE A 20 -11.03 -3.55 7.92
CA ILE A 20 -11.58 -3.58 6.57
C ILE A 20 -12.41 -4.86 6.43
N GLU A 21 -13.72 -4.70 6.25
CA GLU A 21 -14.66 -5.81 6.20
C GLU A 21 -14.83 -6.42 4.81
N ASN A 22 -14.56 -5.64 3.76
CA ASN A 22 -14.73 -6.13 2.40
C ASN A 22 -13.79 -5.43 1.42
N GLN A 23 -13.63 -6.05 0.26
CA GLN A 23 -12.71 -5.55 -0.76
C GLN A 23 -13.15 -4.21 -1.34
N ARG A 24 -14.45 -3.98 -1.44
CA ARG A 24 -14.99 -2.74 -2.00
C ARG A 24 -14.62 -1.54 -1.12
N GLN A 25 -14.78 -1.69 0.19
CA GLN A 25 -14.38 -0.68 1.16
C GLN A 25 -12.89 -0.37 1.05
N LEU A 26 -12.07 -1.42 0.97
CA LEU A 26 -10.64 -1.26 0.83
C LEU A 26 -10.26 -0.55 -0.48
N ALA A 27 -10.90 -0.94 -1.58
CA ALA A 27 -10.66 -0.32 -2.88
C ALA A 27 -10.95 1.19 -2.86
N GLU A 28 -12.01 1.59 -2.17
CA GLU A 28 -12.36 3.00 -2.00
C GLU A 28 -11.29 3.76 -1.21
N VAL A 29 -10.84 3.18 -0.11
CA VAL A 29 -9.83 3.79 0.76
C VAL A 29 -8.51 4.02 0.04
N ILE A 30 -8.06 3.04 -0.74
CA ILE A 30 -6.78 3.12 -1.45
C ILE A 30 -6.90 3.69 -2.86
N ASN A 31 -8.12 4.01 -3.26
CA ASN A 31 -8.41 4.61 -4.58
C ASN A 31 -7.92 3.76 -5.75
N LEU A 32 -8.23 2.47 -5.71
CA LEU A 32 -7.94 1.53 -6.79
C LEU A 32 -9.21 0.81 -7.22
N SER A 33 -9.17 0.22 -8.41
CA SER A 33 -10.29 -0.60 -8.88
C SER A 33 -10.48 -1.82 -7.99
N LEU A 34 -11.69 -2.35 -7.97
CA LEU A 34 -11.99 -3.56 -7.22
C LEU A 34 -11.15 -4.75 -7.69
N GLY A 35 -10.98 -4.89 -9.02
CA GLY A 35 -10.17 -5.98 -9.59
C GLY A 35 -8.71 -5.90 -9.17
N LYS A 36 -8.13 -4.71 -9.21
CA LYS A 36 -6.73 -4.50 -8.81
C LYS A 36 -6.54 -4.74 -7.31
N THR A 37 -7.51 -4.29 -6.50
CA THR A 37 -7.52 -4.51 -5.06
C THR A 37 -7.59 -6.00 -4.74
N ASN A 38 -8.48 -6.73 -5.41
CA ASN A 38 -8.60 -8.18 -5.25
C ASN A 38 -7.28 -8.89 -5.60
N PHE A 39 -6.66 -8.50 -6.70
CA PHE A 39 -5.38 -9.08 -7.12
C PHE A 39 -4.30 -8.86 -6.06
N MET A 40 -4.20 -7.65 -5.52
CA MET A 40 -3.23 -7.34 -4.47
C MET A 40 -3.48 -8.14 -3.19
N LEU A 41 -4.73 -8.20 -2.73
CA LEU A 41 -5.09 -8.96 -1.54
C LEU A 41 -4.75 -10.42 -1.68
N ARG A 42 -5.08 -11.03 -2.81
CA ARG A 42 -4.77 -12.44 -3.06
C ARG A 42 -3.27 -12.69 -3.06
N SER A 43 -2.50 -11.79 -3.64
CA SER A 43 -1.04 -11.88 -3.65
C SER A 43 -0.47 -11.80 -2.23
N LEU A 44 -0.96 -10.86 -1.43
CA LEU A 44 -0.47 -10.68 -0.05
C LEU A 44 -0.89 -11.84 0.86
N ILE A 45 -2.08 -12.39 0.65
CA ILE A 45 -2.53 -13.58 1.39
C ILE A 45 -1.65 -14.78 1.02
N LYS A 46 -1.36 -14.94 -0.26
CA LYS A 46 -0.53 -16.05 -0.76
C LYS A 46 0.86 -16.06 -0.12
N VAL A 47 1.47 -14.90 0.06
CA VAL A 47 2.81 -14.80 0.67
C VAL A 47 2.76 -14.68 2.19
N GLY A 48 1.58 -14.74 2.80
CA GLY A 48 1.44 -14.77 4.25
C GLY A 48 1.53 -13.43 4.96
N LEU A 49 1.35 -12.32 4.25
CA LEU A 49 1.39 -10.98 4.85
C LEU A 49 0.03 -10.50 5.34
N VAL A 50 -1.04 -10.99 4.72
CA VAL A 50 -2.44 -10.66 5.08
C VAL A 50 -3.17 -11.97 5.32
N LYS A 51 -4.10 -11.98 6.26
CA LYS A 51 -5.01 -13.11 6.47
C LYS A 51 -6.42 -12.61 6.71
N LEU A 52 -7.39 -13.48 6.42
CA LEU A 52 -8.78 -13.27 6.78
C LEU A 52 -8.99 -13.78 8.20
N SER A 53 -9.61 -12.97 9.03
CA SER A 53 -9.93 -13.36 10.40
C SER A 53 -11.42 -13.19 10.63
N ASN A 54 -12.01 -14.08 11.42
CA ASN A 54 -13.40 -13.96 11.83
C ASN A 54 -13.57 -12.75 12.74
N PHE A 55 -14.58 -11.94 12.46
CA PHE A 55 -14.90 -10.78 13.25
C PHE A 55 -15.82 -11.21 14.41
N LYS A 56 -15.23 -11.57 15.54
CA LYS A 56 -15.98 -12.16 16.68
C LYS A 56 -16.89 -11.18 17.40
N ASP A 57 -16.59 -9.90 17.35
CA ASP A 57 -17.31 -8.85 18.08
C ASP A 57 -18.27 -8.06 17.21
N SER A 58 -18.51 -8.51 16.00
CA SER A 58 -19.42 -7.85 15.06
C SER A 58 -20.82 -8.43 15.20
N ASP A 59 -21.85 -7.60 15.03
CA ASP A 59 -23.22 -8.04 14.91
C ASP A 59 -23.44 -8.87 13.64
N ASN A 60 -22.46 -8.87 12.76
CA ASN A 60 -22.47 -9.67 11.54
C ASN A 60 -21.72 -10.99 11.79
N LYS A 61 -22.50 -12.04 12.03
CA LYS A 61 -21.96 -13.38 12.32
C LYS A 61 -21.15 -14.01 11.19
N PHE A 62 -21.22 -13.44 10.00
CA PHE A 62 -20.53 -13.94 8.81
C PHE A 62 -19.43 -12.98 8.33
N GLY A 63 -19.12 -11.96 9.13
CA GLY A 63 -18.10 -10.97 8.79
C GLY A 63 -16.69 -11.51 8.89
N TYR A 64 -15.90 -11.22 7.90
CA TYR A 64 -14.45 -11.45 7.91
C TYR A 64 -13.76 -10.10 7.82
N THR A 65 -12.65 -9.98 8.49
CA THR A 65 -11.81 -8.79 8.37
C THR A 65 -10.43 -9.19 7.89
N TYR A 66 -9.81 -8.34 7.08
CA TYR A 66 -8.43 -8.52 6.65
C TYR A 66 -7.51 -7.98 7.73
N ILE A 67 -6.53 -8.77 8.13
CA ILE A 67 -5.55 -8.34 9.12
C ILE A 67 -4.14 -8.65 8.63
N LEU A 68 -3.17 -7.87 9.09
CA LEU A 68 -1.77 -8.11 8.80
C LEU A 68 -1.25 -9.23 9.71
N THR A 69 -0.35 -10.05 9.18
CA THR A 69 0.30 -11.11 9.96
C THR A 69 1.58 -10.58 10.60
N PRO A 70 2.13 -11.26 11.62
CA PRO A 70 3.41 -10.85 12.20
C PRO A 70 4.57 -10.79 11.20
N LYS A 71 4.50 -11.57 10.13
CA LYS A 71 5.50 -11.56 9.06
C LYS A 71 5.61 -10.20 8.38
N VAL A 72 4.54 -9.41 8.44
CA VAL A 72 4.49 -8.10 7.78
C VAL A 72 5.48 -7.10 8.37
N ILE A 73 5.90 -7.28 9.62
CA ILE A 73 6.77 -6.32 10.29
C ILE A 73 8.09 -6.14 9.51
N SER A 74 8.78 -7.23 9.19
CA SER A 74 10.03 -7.17 8.43
C SER A 74 9.80 -6.77 6.98
N GLU A 75 8.74 -7.28 6.35
CA GLU A 75 8.40 -6.95 4.96
C GLU A 75 8.01 -5.48 4.81
N LYS A 76 7.26 -4.95 5.75
CA LYS A 76 6.86 -3.53 5.77
C LYS A 76 8.10 -2.63 5.83
N LEU A 77 9.07 -2.97 6.68
CA LEU A 77 10.31 -2.22 6.78
C LEU A 77 11.09 -2.25 5.46
N ARG A 78 11.20 -3.42 4.85
CA ARG A 78 11.90 -3.59 3.58
C ARG A 78 11.23 -2.77 2.47
N ILE A 79 9.91 -2.92 2.32
CA ILE A 79 9.15 -2.23 1.28
C ILE A 79 9.20 -0.72 1.48
N THR A 80 9.05 -0.27 2.72
CA THR A 80 9.09 1.16 3.05
C THR A 80 10.47 1.74 2.75
N SER A 81 11.54 1.01 3.07
CA SER A 81 12.90 1.43 2.77
C SER A 81 13.15 1.56 1.27
N GLU A 82 12.71 0.57 0.48
CA GLU A 82 12.82 0.64 -0.97
C GLU A 82 12.06 1.83 -1.56
N PHE A 83 10.85 2.06 -1.06
CA PHE A 83 10.03 3.17 -1.51
C PHE A 83 10.67 4.52 -1.17
N LEU A 84 11.24 4.64 0.03
CA LEU A 84 11.94 5.85 0.45
C LEU A 84 13.14 6.12 -0.46
N GLN A 85 13.94 5.12 -0.76
CA GLN A 85 15.09 5.27 -1.66
C GLN A 85 14.68 5.79 -3.04
N LYS A 86 13.57 5.26 -3.58
CA LYS A 86 13.03 5.73 -4.84
C LYS A 86 12.61 7.21 -4.75
N LYS A 87 11.96 7.59 -3.67
CA LYS A 87 11.50 8.97 -3.46
C LYS A 87 12.68 9.92 -3.31
N GLU A 88 13.71 9.52 -2.62
CA GLU A 88 14.92 10.34 -2.48
C GLU A 88 15.61 10.54 -3.83
N LEU A 89 15.66 9.50 -4.66
CA LEU A 89 16.19 9.62 -6.01
C LEU A 89 15.36 10.58 -6.87
N GLU A 90 14.05 10.43 -6.84
CA GLU A 90 13.13 11.34 -7.55
C GLU A 90 13.34 12.79 -7.11
N TYR A 91 13.49 12.99 -5.82
CA TYR A 91 13.75 14.32 -5.24
C TYR A 91 15.06 14.90 -5.76
N SER A 92 16.13 14.13 -5.77
CA SER A 92 17.43 14.58 -6.30
C SER A 92 17.35 14.98 -7.76
N LEU A 93 16.67 14.15 -8.57
CA LEU A 93 16.52 14.44 -10.00
C LEU A 93 15.69 15.71 -10.22
N LEU A 94 14.61 15.86 -9.43
CA LEU A 94 13.77 17.05 -9.51
C LEU A 94 14.54 18.31 -9.13
N GLN A 95 15.37 18.24 -8.10
CA GLN A 95 16.22 19.37 -7.71
C GLN A 95 17.17 19.78 -8.84
N LYS A 96 17.75 18.81 -9.52
CA LYS A 96 18.63 19.09 -10.67
C LYS A 96 17.88 19.76 -11.81
N GLU A 97 16.68 19.26 -12.12
CA GLU A 97 15.83 19.86 -13.16
C GLU A 97 15.48 21.31 -12.84
N ILE A 98 15.10 21.57 -11.60
CA ILE A 98 14.74 22.93 -11.16
C ILE A 98 15.94 23.86 -11.29
N LYS A 99 17.12 23.39 -10.90
CA LYS A 99 18.35 24.17 -11.00
C LYS A 99 18.67 24.54 -12.44
N ILE A 100 18.51 23.59 -13.36
CA ILE A 100 18.72 23.82 -14.79
C ILE A 100 17.73 24.86 -15.32
N LEU A 101 16.45 24.73 -14.97
CA LEU A 101 15.41 25.66 -15.41
C LEU A 101 15.66 27.08 -14.89
N LYS A 102 16.07 27.20 -13.64
CA LYS A 102 16.41 28.50 -13.07
C LYS A 102 17.60 29.16 -13.79
N ALA A 103 18.61 28.35 -14.10
CA ALA A 103 19.77 28.85 -14.84
C ALA A 103 19.39 29.36 -16.24
N GLU A 104 18.46 28.67 -16.91
CA GLU A 104 17.99 29.11 -18.23
C GLU A 104 17.27 30.45 -18.18
N LEU A 105 16.54 30.73 -17.10
CA LEU A 105 15.83 31.97 -16.93
C LEU A 105 16.76 33.16 -16.62
N GLU A 106 17.95 32.86 -16.08
CA GLU A 106 18.94 33.90 -15.72
C GLU A 106 19.78 34.37 -16.89
N LYS A 107 19.66 33.74 -18.05
CA LYS A 107 20.40 34.14 -19.26
C LYS A 107 19.77 35.29 -19.97
#